data_cc1222aa7cd2eeb82f55b1c2aaaefc51
#
_entry.id   cc1222aa7cd2eeb82f55b1c2aaaefc51
#
_cell.length_a   1.000
_cell.length_b   1.000
_cell.length_c   1.000
_cell.angle_alpha   90.00
_cell.angle_beta   90.00
_cell.angle_gamma   90.00
#
_symmetry.space_group_name_H-M   'P 1'
#
loop_
_entity.id
_entity.type
_entity.pdbx_description
1 polymer ?
#
loop_
_entity_poly.entity_id
_entity_poly.type
_entity_poly.pdbx_seq_one_letter_code
_entity_poly.pdbx_strand_id
1 'polypeptide(L)'
;RARLENALKDFNKYNPEISSIRECLVNFSKKLPGIDVQNVFVSVYEEDGLCLETKDGQNPPFEKLPAGYKRIFYMALDIAYRSYILNGTTDSEGIVVIDEIDLHLHPALEQVILQCFQETFKRIQFVVSTHSPLVLTDIDTVTDRNKVMRMTPACDAPEEWRNIHGIDYNQMLEENMDVSKRKPEIQELFDKAWDEVAEKDIQAAKATVAELEAKTPADQIELVQLRAIINRIEIIGK
;
A
#
# COMPACT_ATOMS: atom_id res chain seq x y z
N ARG A 1 -23.97 -8.40 -34.22
CA ARG A 1 -23.11 -8.38 -33.04
C ARG A 1 -22.19 -7.17 -33.08
N ALA A 2 -21.28 -7.04 -34.04
CA ALA A 2 -20.38 -5.88 -34.20
C ALA A 2 -21.09 -4.51 -34.31
N ARG A 3 -22.29 -4.45 -34.94
CA ARG A 3 -23.10 -3.23 -35.01
C ARG A 3 -23.64 -2.80 -33.65
N LEU A 4 -24.04 -3.75 -32.79
CA LEU A 4 -24.55 -3.45 -31.44
C LEU A 4 -23.40 -2.99 -30.52
N GLU A 5 -22.24 -3.64 -30.61
CA GLU A 5 -21.03 -3.24 -29.90
C GLU A 5 -20.57 -1.84 -30.28
N ASN A 6 -20.59 -1.49 -31.58
CA ASN A 6 -20.26 -0.15 -32.04
C ASN A 6 -21.32 0.88 -31.60
N ALA A 7 -22.61 0.55 -31.66
CA ALA A 7 -23.68 1.44 -31.19
C ALA A 7 -23.58 1.71 -29.68
N LEU A 8 -23.20 0.72 -28.86
CA LEU A 8 -22.97 0.90 -27.43
C LEU A 8 -21.67 1.67 -27.12
N LYS A 9 -20.60 1.42 -27.90
CA LYS A 9 -19.40 2.25 -27.83
C LYS A 9 -19.72 3.70 -28.17
N ASP A 10 -20.51 3.95 -29.19
CA ASP A 10 -20.94 5.29 -29.56
C ASP A 10 -21.87 5.91 -28.51
N PHE A 11 -22.83 5.17 -27.96
CA PHE A 11 -23.72 5.62 -26.89
C PHE A 11 -22.91 6.01 -25.64
N ASN A 12 -21.95 5.17 -25.22
CA ASN A 12 -21.06 5.44 -24.10
C ASN A 12 -20.15 6.66 -24.34
N LYS A 13 -19.78 6.92 -25.60
CA LYS A 13 -18.94 8.07 -25.98
C LYS A 13 -19.70 9.39 -25.96
N TYR A 14 -21.00 9.38 -26.27
CA TYR A 14 -21.83 10.60 -26.39
C TYR A 14 -22.61 10.93 -25.11
N ASN A 15 -22.59 10.06 -24.08
CA ASN A 15 -23.20 10.39 -22.80
C ASN A 15 -22.15 11.09 -21.90
N PRO A 16 -22.31 12.38 -21.55
CA PRO A 16 -21.33 13.15 -20.78
C PRO A 16 -21.04 12.54 -19.42
N GLU A 17 -22.05 11.99 -18.76
CA GLU A 17 -21.93 11.33 -17.46
C GLU A 17 -21.00 10.12 -17.54
N ILE A 18 -21.30 9.18 -18.43
CA ILE A 18 -20.51 7.97 -18.65
C ILE A 18 -19.11 8.33 -19.13
N SER A 19 -18.98 9.35 -19.99
CA SER A 19 -17.69 9.80 -20.50
C SER A 19 -16.79 10.33 -19.39
N SER A 20 -17.34 11.19 -18.50
CA SER A 20 -16.59 11.78 -17.38
C SER A 20 -16.15 10.73 -16.36
N ILE A 21 -17.04 9.81 -15.98
CA ILE A 21 -16.72 8.72 -15.05
C ILE A 21 -15.67 7.79 -15.65
N ARG A 22 -15.81 7.43 -16.92
CA ARG A 22 -14.85 6.58 -17.63
C ARG A 22 -13.47 7.21 -17.69
N GLU A 23 -13.36 8.48 -18.05
CA GLU A 23 -12.09 9.20 -18.08
C GLU A 23 -11.44 9.25 -16.70
N CYS A 24 -12.23 9.48 -15.66
CA CYS A 24 -11.76 9.44 -14.27
C CYS A 24 -11.17 8.07 -13.91
N LEU A 25 -11.86 6.97 -14.23
CA LEU A 25 -11.37 5.60 -13.95
C LEU A 25 -10.13 5.24 -14.76
N VAL A 26 -10.04 5.66 -16.03
CA VAL A 26 -8.84 5.47 -16.85
C VAL A 26 -7.66 6.24 -16.27
N ASN A 27 -7.85 7.48 -15.84
CA ASN A 27 -6.80 8.28 -15.22
C ASN A 27 -6.36 7.70 -13.88
N PHE A 28 -7.29 7.20 -13.08
CA PHE A 28 -7.01 6.49 -11.84
C PHE A 28 -6.14 5.26 -12.09
N SER A 29 -6.47 4.45 -13.09
CA SER A 29 -5.78 3.20 -13.39
C SER A 29 -4.34 3.37 -13.86
N LYS A 30 -3.98 4.50 -14.48
CA LYS A 30 -2.62 4.77 -14.97
C LYS A 30 -1.54 4.71 -13.90
N LYS A 31 -1.93 4.81 -12.65
CA LYS A 31 -1.03 4.80 -11.49
C LYS A 31 -0.99 3.47 -10.77
N LEU A 32 -1.88 2.55 -11.13
CA LEU A 32 -1.93 1.24 -10.52
C LEU A 32 -0.88 0.33 -11.14
N PRO A 33 -0.03 -0.34 -10.34
CA PRO A 33 0.92 -1.32 -10.86
C PRO A 33 0.18 -2.53 -11.46
N GLY A 34 0.74 -3.12 -12.51
CA GLY A 34 0.28 -4.40 -13.05
C GLY A 34 -0.99 -4.37 -13.91
N ILE A 35 -1.56 -3.18 -14.17
CA ILE A 35 -2.71 -3.03 -15.07
C ILE A 35 -2.57 -1.74 -15.89
N ASP A 36 -2.74 -1.84 -17.21
CA ASP A 36 -2.71 -0.69 -18.13
C ASP A 36 -4.06 -0.60 -18.84
N VAL A 37 -4.95 0.21 -18.27
CA VAL A 37 -6.32 0.39 -18.75
C VAL A 37 -6.37 1.53 -19.74
N GLN A 38 -6.88 1.25 -20.94
CA GLN A 38 -7.11 2.24 -22.00
C GLN A 38 -8.53 2.78 -21.99
N ASN A 39 -9.49 1.95 -21.58
CA ASN A 39 -10.89 2.31 -21.60
C ASN A 39 -11.68 1.49 -20.57
N VAL A 40 -12.84 2.04 -20.19
CA VAL A 40 -13.83 1.35 -19.36
C VAL A 40 -15.16 1.42 -20.11
N PHE A 41 -15.85 0.30 -20.23
CA PHE A 41 -17.10 0.23 -20.97
C PHE A 41 -18.08 -0.78 -20.36
N VAL A 42 -19.35 -0.62 -20.65
CA VAL A 42 -20.37 -1.60 -20.30
C VAL A 42 -20.47 -2.62 -21.42
N SER A 43 -20.34 -3.91 -21.07
CA SER A 43 -20.47 -4.99 -22.05
C SER A 43 -21.89 -5.07 -22.63
N VAL A 44 -21.98 -5.51 -23.87
CA VAL A 44 -23.27 -5.88 -24.50
C VAL A 44 -23.85 -7.16 -23.93
N TYR A 45 -23.05 -7.94 -23.24
CA TYR A 45 -23.47 -9.13 -22.55
C TYR A 45 -23.83 -8.76 -21.11
N GLU A 46 -25.09 -8.94 -20.75
CA GLU A 46 -25.58 -8.59 -19.41
C GLU A 46 -24.77 -9.25 -18.29
N GLU A 47 -24.24 -10.47 -18.55
CA GLU A 47 -23.44 -11.23 -17.59
C GLU A 47 -22.06 -10.60 -17.29
N ASP A 48 -21.51 -9.83 -18.21
CA ASP A 48 -20.16 -9.26 -18.06
C ASP A 48 -20.18 -7.89 -17.36
N GLY A 49 -21.27 -7.14 -17.43
CA GLY A 49 -21.41 -5.83 -16.78
C GLY A 49 -20.35 -4.83 -17.24
N LEU A 50 -19.68 -4.20 -16.27
CA LEU A 50 -18.62 -3.24 -16.52
C LEU A 50 -17.30 -3.96 -16.83
N CYS A 51 -16.64 -3.56 -17.93
CA CYS A 51 -15.40 -4.17 -18.43
C CYS A 51 -14.29 -3.12 -18.54
N LEU A 52 -13.06 -3.59 -18.36
CA LEU A 52 -11.85 -2.83 -18.70
C LEU A 52 -11.38 -3.22 -20.11
N GLU A 53 -10.87 -2.25 -20.88
CA GLU A 53 -10.09 -2.50 -22.08
C GLU A 53 -8.63 -2.22 -21.75
N THR A 54 -7.79 -3.25 -21.76
CA THR A 54 -6.39 -3.15 -21.44
C THR A 54 -5.54 -3.05 -22.70
N LYS A 55 -4.31 -2.54 -22.57
CA LYS A 55 -3.42 -2.27 -23.70
C LYS A 55 -3.01 -3.54 -24.47
N ASP A 56 -3.01 -4.68 -23.83
CA ASP A 56 -2.77 -6.00 -24.45
C ASP A 56 -4.00 -6.54 -25.20
N GLY A 57 -5.08 -5.75 -25.28
CA GLY A 57 -6.32 -6.09 -26.00
C GLY A 57 -7.24 -7.04 -25.24
N GLN A 58 -6.99 -7.30 -23.96
CA GLN A 58 -7.91 -8.04 -23.13
C GLN A 58 -9.05 -7.13 -22.66
N ASN A 59 -10.20 -7.73 -22.43
CA ASN A 59 -11.39 -7.01 -21.97
C ASN A 59 -12.00 -7.70 -20.74
N PRO A 60 -11.28 -7.79 -19.61
CA PRO A 60 -11.81 -8.46 -18.44
C PRO A 60 -13.01 -7.70 -17.85
N PRO A 61 -14.11 -8.39 -17.50
CA PRO A 61 -15.14 -7.84 -16.65
C PRO A 61 -14.58 -7.49 -15.27
N PHE A 62 -15.10 -6.44 -14.63
CA PHE A 62 -14.69 -6.08 -13.26
C PHE A 62 -14.82 -7.25 -12.30
N GLU A 63 -15.85 -8.08 -12.45
CA GLU A 63 -16.08 -9.25 -11.59
C GLU A 63 -14.98 -10.31 -11.68
N LYS A 64 -14.24 -10.35 -12.78
CA LYS A 64 -13.13 -11.31 -12.99
C LYS A 64 -11.76 -10.74 -12.58
N LEU A 65 -11.69 -9.49 -12.14
CA LEU A 65 -10.45 -8.92 -11.63
C LEU A 65 -10.04 -9.57 -10.30
N PRO A 66 -8.74 -9.62 -9.98
CA PRO A 66 -8.28 -9.96 -8.64
C PRO A 66 -8.95 -9.07 -7.58
N ALA A 67 -9.22 -9.63 -6.40
CA ALA A 67 -10.04 -8.98 -5.38
C ALA A 67 -9.58 -7.56 -5.02
N GLY A 68 -8.27 -7.33 -4.92
CA GLY A 68 -7.70 -6.01 -4.64
C GLY A 68 -8.03 -4.99 -5.73
N TYR A 69 -7.79 -5.33 -7.01
CA TYR A 69 -8.14 -4.44 -8.12
C TYR A 69 -9.64 -4.18 -8.19
N LYS A 70 -10.45 -5.22 -8.04
CA LYS A 70 -11.90 -5.09 -8.03
C LYS A 70 -12.36 -4.09 -6.97
N ARG A 71 -11.87 -4.22 -5.74
CA ARG A 71 -12.21 -3.32 -4.63
C ARG A 71 -11.85 -1.86 -4.95
N ILE A 72 -10.62 -1.58 -5.38
CA ILE A 72 -10.20 -0.20 -5.62
C ILE A 72 -10.90 0.43 -6.82
N PHE A 73 -11.19 -0.33 -7.88
CA PHE A 73 -11.98 0.16 -8.99
C PHE A 73 -13.42 0.47 -8.60
N TYR A 74 -14.05 -0.35 -7.74
CA TYR A 74 -15.39 -0.04 -7.23
C TYR A 74 -15.41 1.20 -6.33
N MET A 75 -14.39 1.39 -5.48
CA MET A 75 -14.27 2.62 -4.70
C MET A 75 -14.11 3.85 -5.61
N ALA A 76 -13.21 3.79 -6.59
CA ALA A 76 -13.01 4.88 -7.53
C ALA A 76 -14.27 5.18 -8.36
N LEU A 77 -14.97 4.14 -8.81
CA LEU A 77 -16.24 4.26 -9.52
C LEU A 77 -17.32 4.93 -8.64
N ASP A 78 -17.48 4.49 -7.40
CA ASP A 78 -18.49 5.06 -6.49
C ASP A 78 -18.20 6.53 -6.20
N ILE A 79 -16.94 6.90 -5.96
CA ILE A 79 -16.52 8.29 -5.75
C ILE A 79 -16.82 9.13 -7.01
N ALA A 80 -16.39 8.66 -8.18
CA ALA A 80 -16.61 9.38 -9.46
C ALA A 80 -18.10 9.55 -9.76
N TYR A 81 -18.89 8.49 -9.57
CA TYR A 81 -20.33 8.50 -9.80
C TYR A 81 -21.05 9.46 -8.85
N ARG A 82 -20.78 9.40 -7.54
CA ARG A 82 -21.38 10.31 -6.56
C ARG A 82 -20.98 11.76 -6.82
N SER A 83 -19.70 11.99 -7.13
CA SER A 83 -19.21 13.33 -7.50
C SER A 83 -20.00 13.89 -8.69
N TYR A 84 -20.21 13.08 -9.71
CA TYR A 84 -20.95 13.51 -10.90
C TYR A 84 -22.43 13.76 -10.60
N ILE A 85 -23.11 12.85 -9.88
CA ILE A 85 -24.54 13.01 -9.57
C ILE A 85 -24.80 14.22 -8.68
N LEU A 86 -23.91 14.50 -7.71
CA LEU A 86 -24.11 15.61 -6.79
C LEU A 86 -23.71 16.97 -7.37
N ASN A 87 -22.69 17.01 -8.22
CA ASN A 87 -22.06 18.26 -8.64
C ASN A 87 -21.98 18.45 -10.18
N GLY A 88 -22.43 17.47 -10.97
CA GLY A 88 -22.33 17.49 -12.43
C GLY A 88 -20.91 17.31 -12.99
N THR A 89 -19.96 16.96 -12.14
CA THR A 89 -18.55 16.74 -12.52
C THR A 89 -17.87 15.72 -11.61
N THR A 90 -16.89 15.01 -12.13
CA THR A 90 -16.02 14.13 -11.33
C THR A 90 -14.91 14.89 -10.60
N ASP A 91 -14.64 16.16 -10.97
CA ASP A 91 -13.74 17.08 -10.27
C ASP A 91 -14.54 17.94 -9.28
N SER A 92 -14.99 17.34 -8.20
CA SER A 92 -15.83 17.99 -7.19
C SER A 92 -15.14 18.03 -5.82
N GLU A 93 -15.56 18.99 -5.01
CA GLU A 93 -15.15 19.06 -3.59
C GLU A 93 -15.98 18.08 -2.75
N GLY A 94 -15.35 17.53 -1.72
CA GLY A 94 -16.05 16.63 -0.82
C GLY A 94 -15.11 16.02 0.23
N ILE A 95 -15.70 15.18 1.08
CA ILE A 95 -14.98 14.38 2.06
C ILE A 95 -15.35 12.93 1.81
N VAL A 96 -14.32 12.07 1.71
CA VAL A 96 -14.49 10.61 1.57
C VAL A 96 -13.83 9.94 2.75
N VAL A 97 -14.59 9.10 3.44
CA VAL A 97 -14.10 8.30 4.58
C VAL A 97 -14.00 6.85 4.12
N ILE A 98 -12.81 6.26 4.28
CA ILE A 98 -12.53 4.88 3.91
C ILE A 98 -11.95 4.17 5.14
N ASP A 99 -12.65 3.17 5.61
CA ASP A 99 -12.17 2.31 6.68
C ASP A 99 -11.36 1.14 6.07
N GLU A 100 -10.20 0.85 6.68
CA GLU A 100 -9.28 -0.21 6.24
C GLU A 100 -8.97 -0.15 4.73
N ILE A 101 -8.33 0.94 4.28
CA ILE A 101 -8.03 1.15 2.85
C ILE A 101 -7.18 0.03 2.26
N ASP A 102 -6.33 -0.61 3.07
CA ASP A 102 -5.42 -1.71 2.74
C ASP A 102 -6.10 -3.08 2.62
N LEU A 103 -7.33 -3.23 3.10
CA LEU A 103 -8.01 -4.53 3.18
C LEU A 103 -8.05 -5.25 1.82
N HIS A 104 -7.53 -6.48 1.76
CA HIS A 104 -7.42 -7.33 0.57
C HIS A 104 -6.53 -6.78 -0.56
N LEU A 105 -5.72 -5.77 -0.32
CA LEU A 105 -4.77 -5.29 -1.31
C LEU A 105 -3.49 -6.13 -1.30
N HIS A 106 -2.87 -6.22 -2.47
CA HIS A 106 -1.50 -6.71 -2.57
C HIS A 106 -0.54 -5.61 -2.10
N PRO A 107 0.59 -5.91 -1.43
CA PRO A 107 1.54 -4.92 -0.93
C PRO A 107 1.92 -3.82 -1.94
N ALA A 108 2.10 -4.18 -3.20
CA ALA A 108 2.39 -3.21 -4.26
C ALA A 108 1.24 -2.22 -4.55
N LEU A 109 -0.01 -2.60 -4.23
CA LEU A 109 -1.18 -1.70 -4.33
C LEU A 109 -1.32 -0.83 -3.09
N GLU A 110 -0.99 -1.37 -1.91
CA GLU A 110 -1.03 -0.61 -0.65
C GLU A 110 -0.12 0.61 -0.69
N GLN A 111 1.08 0.48 -1.26
CA GLN A 111 2.04 1.58 -1.39
C GLN A 111 1.53 2.75 -2.22
N VAL A 112 0.68 2.51 -3.22
CA VAL A 112 0.30 3.56 -4.18
C VAL A 112 -1.17 4.00 -4.07
N ILE A 113 -2.01 3.26 -3.34
CA ILE A 113 -3.46 3.44 -3.38
C ILE A 113 -3.89 4.85 -2.94
N LEU A 114 -3.32 5.35 -1.85
CA LEU A 114 -3.70 6.65 -1.32
C LEU A 114 -3.29 7.77 -2.28
N GLN A 115 -2.09 7.70 -2.85
CA GLN A 115 -1.64 8.64 -3.88
C GLN A 115 -2.53 8.58 -5.12
N CYS A 116 -2.93 7.37 -5.57
CA CYS A 116 -3.85 7.22 -6.70
C CYS A 116 -5.18 7.95 -6.47
N PHE A 117 -5.75 7.85 -5.28
CA PHE A 117 -6.97 8.57 -4.93
C PHE A 117 -6.76 10.09 -4.87
N GLN A 118 -5.71 10.56 -4.18
CA GLN A 118 -5.42 11.98 -4.03
C GLN A 118 -5.13 12.69 -5.36
N GLU A 119 -4.42 12.03 -6.25
CA GLU A 119 -4.09 12.62 -7.56
C GLU A 119 -5.23 12.53 -8.57
N THR A 120 -6.15 11.59 -8.39
CA THR A 120 -7.34 11.48 -9.24
C THR A 120 -8.43 12.45 -8.78
N PHE A 121 -8.67 12.53 -7.47
CA PHE A 121 -9.72 13.35 -6.86
C PHE A 121 -9.10 14.51 -6.05
N LYS A 122 -8.48 15.45 -6.73
CA LYS A 122 -7.63 16.49 -6.14
C LYS A 122 -8.32 17.43 -5.17
N ARG A 123 -9.65 17.55 -5.25
CA ARG A 123 -10.47 18.45 -4.43
C ARG A 123 -11.23 17.71 -3.33
N ILE A 124 -11.02 16.40 -3.21
CA ILE A 124 -11.62 15.58 -2.16
C ILE A 124 -10.63 15.43 -1.01
N GLN A 125 -11.12 15.66 0.20
CA GLN A 125 -10.41 15.31 1.41
C GLN A 125 -10.66 13.83 1.72
N PHE A 126 -9.58 13.06 1.85
CA PHE A 126 -9.67 11.65 2.26
C PHE A 126 -9.39 11.54 3.76
N VAL A 127 -10.26 10.82 4.47
CA VAL A 127 -10.06 10.38 5.85
C VAL A 127 -10.03 8.85 5.80
N VAL A 128 -8.87 8.27 6.06
CA VAL A 128 -8.68 6.81 5.87
C VAL A 128 -8.14 6.18 7.15
N SER A 129 -8.58 4.97 7.45
CA SER A 129 -7.91 4.11 8.43
C SER A 129 -7.09 3.04 7.73
N THR A 130 -6.01 2.61 8.35
CA THR A 130 -5.16 1.53 7.87
C THR A 130 -4.42 0.85 9.02
N HIS A 131 -4.17 -0.44 8.86
CA HIS A 131 -3.26 -1.22 9.69
C HIS A 131 -1.95 -1.54 8.96
N SER A 132 -1.81 -1.10 7.70
CA SER A 132 -0.62 -1.36 6.91
C SER A 132 0.38 -0.21 6.95
N PRO A 133 1.61 -0.46 7.38
CA PRO A 133 2.68 0.53 7.29
C PRO A 133 3.01 0.89 5.84
N LEU A 134 2.72 0.01 4.87
CA LEU A 134 2.98 0.27 3.45
C LEU A 134 2.16 1.43 2.90
N VAL A 135 0.94 1.62 3.38
CA VAL A 135 0.11 2.77 3.01
C VAL A 135 0.73 4.09 3.48
N LEU A 136 1.53 4.04 4.55
CA LEU A 136 2.11 5.22 5.19
C LEU A 136 3.48 5.60 4.63
N THR A 137 4.22 4.66 4.03
CA THR A 137 5.63 4.87 3.62
C THR A 137 5.82 5.97 2.57
N ASP A 138 4.81 6.24 1.76
CA ASP A 138 4.88 7.21 0.65
C ASP A 138 4.06 8.49 0.90
N ILE A 139 3.56 8.67 2.14
CA ILE A 139 2.78 9.85 2.50
C ILE A 139 3.73 11.04 2.78
N ASP A 140 3.56 12.09 2.00
CA ASP A 140 4.22 13.38 2.29
C ASP A 140 3.55 14.07 3.49
N THR A 141 4.21 14.00 4.65
CA THR A 141 3.81 14.72 5.86
C THR A 141 4.60 16.01 6.07
N VAL A 142 5.53 16.33 5.17
CA VAL A 142 6.39 17.54 5.28
C VAL A 142 5.62 18.78 4.85
N THR A 143 4.72 18.67 3.88
CA THR A 143 4.01 19.81 3.26
C THR A 143 2.68 20.18 3.93
N ASP A 144 2.37 19.70 5.11
CA ASP A 144 1.08 19.92 5.83
C ASP A 144 -0.18 19.51 5.04
N ARG A 145 -0.03 18.87 3.91
CA ARG A 145 -1.17 18.37 3.10
C ARG A 145 -1.78 17.11 3.68
N ASN A 146 -0.95 16.29 4.31
CA ASN A 146 -1.35 15.04 4.91
C ASN A 146 -1.05 15.05 6.40
N LYS A 147 -1.96 14.49 7.18
CA LYS A 147 -1.78 14.27 8.61
C LYS A 147 -1.98 12.80 8.91
N VAL A 148 -1.05 12.23 9.64
CA VAL A 148 -1.15 10.85 10.12
C VAL A 148 -1.37 10.89 11.62
N MET A 149 -2.43 10.21 12.06
CA MET A 149 -2.84 10.16 13.46
C MET A 149 -2.74 8.72 13.95
N ARG A 150 -1.97 8.51 15.02
CA ARG A 150 -1.93 7.23 15.70
C ARG A 150 -3.07 7.13 16.72
N MET A 151 -3.77 6.02 16.67
CA MET A 151 -4.78 5.68 17.67
C MET A 151 -4.33 4.44 18.43
N THR A 152 -4.12 4.55 19.73
CA THR A 152 -3.81 3.42 20.61
C THR A 152 -4.95 3.19 21.60
N PRO A 153 -5.18 1.94 22.04
CA PRO A 153 -6.25 1.64 23.02
C PRO A 153 -6.12 2.38 24.34
N ALA A 154 -4.90 2.82 24.69
CA ALA A 154 -4.62 3.57 25.92
C ALA A 154 -4.61 5.09 25.72
N CYS A 155 -4.87 5.59 24.52
CA CYS A 155 -4.75 6.99 24.19
C CYS A 155 -6.12 7.67 24.21
N ASP A 156 -6.33 8.62 25.12
CA ASP A 156 -7.57 9.43 25.18
C ASP A 156 -7.66 10.44 24.01
N ALA A 157 -6.56 10.70 23.31
CA ALA A 157 -6.49 11.56 22.13
C ALA A 157 -5.54 11.00 21.08
N PRO A 158 -5.88 11.16 19.78
CA PRO A 158 -4.98 10.74 18.69
C PRO A 158 -3.65 11.49 18.73
N GLU A 159 -2.55 10.79 18.53
CA GLU A 159 -1.21 11.36 18.45
C GLU A 159 -0.85 11.65 16.99
N GLU A 160 -0.42 12.87 16.68
CA GLU A 160 0.02 13.23 15.33
C GLU A 160 1.44 12.73 15.07
N TRP A 161 1.58 11.89 14.04
CA TRP A 161 2.89 11.45 13.56
C TRP A 161 3.42 12.41 12.49
N ARG A 162 4.62 12.90 12.72
CA ARG A 162 5.31 13.82 11.81
C ARG A 162 6.57 13.17 11.26
N ASN A 163 6.99 13.61 10.07
CA ASN A 163 8.26 13.20 9.44
C ASN A 163 8.37 11.69 9.15
N ILE A 164 7.24 11.08 8.76
CA ILE A 164 7.23 9.66 8.38
C ILE A 164 7.60 9.42 6.90
N HIS A 165 7.75 10.47 6.12
CA HIS A 165 8.10 10.35 4.70
C HIS A 165 9.51 9.75 4.53
N GLY A 166 9.62 8.71 3.72
CA GLY A 166 10.89 8.03 3.45
C GLY A 166 11.39 7.09 4.56
N ILE A 167 10.62 6.85 5.60
CA ILE A 167 10.91 5.82 6.59
C ILE A 167 10.73 4.45 5.94
N ASP A 168 11.69 3.54 6.13
CA ASP A 168 11.54 2.18 5.60
C ASP A 168 10.47 1.37 6.36
N TYR A 169 9.98 0.34 5.69
CA TYR A 169 8.90 -0.50 6.21
C TYR A 169 9.19 -1.11 7.59
N ASN A 170 10.41 -1.59 7.83
CA ASN A 170 10.76 -2.24 9.09
C ASN A 170 10.84 -1.22 10.22
N GLN A 171 11.41 -0.05 9.94
CA GLN A 171 11.46 1.05 10.88
C GLN A 171 10.03 1.53 11.24
N MET A 172 9.13 1.59 10.26
CA MET A 172 7.73 1.94 10.51
C MET A 172 7.05 0.93 11.43
N LEU A 173 7.28 -0.37 11.22
CA LEU A 173 6.73 -1.42 12.08
C LEU A 173 7.24 -1.34 13.50
N GLU A 174 8.54 -1.17 13.69
CA GLU A 174 9.16 -1.21 15.02
C GLU A 174 8.92 0.07 15.82
N GLU A 175 9.24 1.21 15.23
CA GLU A 175 9.25 2.48 15.96
C GLU A 175 7.85 3.09 16.07
N ASN A 176 7.00 2.82 15.08
CA ASN A 176 5.72 3.51 14.98
C ASN A 176 4.50 2.61 15.26
N MET A 177 4.60 1.31 15.00
CA MET A 177 3.48 0.38 15.18
C MET A 177 3.68 -0.59 16.34
N ASP A 178 4.81 -0.51 17.07
CA ASP A 178 5.16 -1.38 18.21
C ASP A 178 5.14 -2.89 17.84
N VAL A 179 5.49 -3.22 16.61
CA VAL A 179 5.51 -4.60 16.13
C VAL A 179 6.93 -5.10 16.05
N SER A 180 7.23 -6.18 16.76
CA SER A 180 8.55 -6.82 16.70
C SER A 180 8.79 -7.46 15.32
N LYS A 181 9.99 -7.25 14.76
CA LYS A 181 10.44 -7.89 13.50
C LYS A 181 10.41 -9.41 13.54
N ARG A 182 10.50 -9.99 14.74
CA ARG A 182 10.73 -11.42 14.93
C ARG A 182 9.94 -11.95 16.12
N LYS A 183 9.87 -13.27 16.23
CA LYS A 183 9.39 -13.91 17.45
C LYS A 183 10.23 -13.41 18.64
N PRO A 184 9.61 -13.11 19.80
CA PRO A 184 10.32 -12.57 20.97
C PRO A 184 11.57 -13.37 21.35
N GLU A 185 11.48 -14.70 21.34
CA GLU A 185 12.60 -15.60 21.66
C GLU A 185 13.83 -15.42 20.75
N ILE A 186 13.60 -15.10 19.48
CA ILE A 186 14.69 -14.87 18.51
C ILE A 186 15.22 -13.45 18.66
N GLN A 187 14.36 -12.48 18.94
CA GLN A 187 14.77 -11.10 19.17
C GLN A 187 15.65 -11.01 20.43
N GLU A 188 15.25 -11.63 21.53
CA GLU A 188 16.05 -11.71 22.77
C GLU A 188 17.44 -12.29 22.53
N LEU A 189 17.57 -13.30 21.67
CA LEU A 189 18.90 -13.87 21.34
C LEU A 189 19.74 -12.90 20.51
N PHE A 190 19.15 -12.14 19.60
CA PHE A 190 19.87 -11.09 18.87
C PHE A 190 20.32 -9.97 19.81
N ASP A 191 19.41 -9.47 20.65
CA ASP A 191 19.71 -8.40 21.62
C ASP A 191 20.84 -8.84 22.56
N LYS A 192 20.74 -10.06 23.09
CA LYS A 192 21.78 -10.67 23.94
C LYS A 192 23.13 -10.77 23.20
N ALA A 193 23.15 -11.22 21.96
CA ALA A 193 24.37 -11.31 21.17
C ALA A 193 25.04 -9.93 20.96
N TRP A 194 24.23 -8.89 20.72
CA TRP A 194 24.71 -7.51 20.56
C TRP A 194 25.25 -6.94 21.85
N ASP A 195 24.61 -7.21 23.00
CA ASP A 195 25.09 -6.79 24.33
C ASP A 195 26.42 -7.47 24.67
N GLU A 196 26.53 -8.78 24.44
CA GLU A 196 27.76 -9.54 24.65
C GLU A 196 28.94 -9.03 23.79
N VAL A 197 28.66 -8.65 22.54
CA VAL A 197 29.65 -8.00 21.66
C VAL A 197 30.03 -6.61 22.17
N ALA A 198 29.09 -5.82 22.67
CA ALA A 198 29.34 -4.49 23.23
C ALA A 198 30.19 -4.56 24.52
N GLU A 199 29.92 -5.56 25.35
CA GLU A 199 30.70 -5.86 26.57
C GLU A 199 32.07 -6.52 26.29
N LYS A 200 32.35 -6.85 25.02
CA LYS A 200 33.55 -7.55 24.56
C LYS A 200 33.70 -8.98 25.10
N ASP A 201 32.62 -9.59 25.55
CA ASP A 201 32.57 -11.02 25.84
C ASP A 201 32.41 -11.86 24.58
N ILE A 202 33.51 -12.01 23.84
CA ILE A 202 33.52 -12.68 22.54
C ILE A 202 33.18 -14.18 22.66
N GLN A 203 33.49 -14.81 23.82
CA GLN A 203 33.16 -16.23 24.03
C GLN A 203 31.65 -16.43 24.19
N ALA A 204 31.00 -15.60 25.00
CA ALA A 204 29.54 -15.61 25.15
C ALA A 204 28.85 -15.29 23.82
N ALA A 205 29.26 -14.22 23.13
CA ALA A 205 28.70 -13.82 21.84
C ALA A 205 28.78 -14.94 20.79
N LYS A 206 29.86 -15.70 20.73
CA LYS A 206 29.96 -16.86 19.84
C LYS A 206 28.98 -17.97 20.20
N ALA A 207 28.77 -18.23 21.47
CA ALA A 207 27.81 -19.24 21.91
C ALA A 207 26.39 -18.84 21.55
N THR A 208 26.02 -17.58 21.77
CA THR A 208 24.72 -17.04 21.41
C THR A 208 24.50 -17.01 19.88
N VAL A 209 25.54 -16.66 19.11
CA VAL A 209 25.49 -16.73 17.64
C VAL A 209 25.31 -18.17 17.14
N ALA A 210 25.98 -19.15 17.76
CA ALA A 210 25.79 -20.55 17.39
C ALA A 210 24.34 -21.05 17.67
N GLU A 211 23.73 -20.56 18.75
CA GLU A 211 22.32 -20.84 19.03
C GLU A 211 21.37 -20.17 17.98
N LEU A 212 21.67 -18.95 17.58
CA LEU A 212 20.96 -18.26 16.51
C LEU A 212 21.06 -19.00 15.16
N GLU A 213 22.25 -19.50 14.83
CA GLU A 213 22.48 -20.29 13.60
C GLU A 213 21.67 -21.58 13.54
N ALA A 214 21.39 -22.18 14.69
CA ALA A 214 20.52 -23.36 14.75
C ALA A 214 19.03 -23.04 14.54
N LYS A 215 18.62 -21.78 14.75
CA LYS A 215 17.22 -21.35 14.75
C LYS A 215 16.86 -20.45 13.58
N THR A 216 17.84 -19.87 12.87
CA THR A 216 17.64 -18.88 11.81
C THR A 216 18.46 -19.22 10.56
N PRO A 217 18.04 -18.74 9.35
CA PRO A 217 18.84 -18.91 8.15
C PRO A 217 20.24 -18.32 8.28
N ALA A 218 21.25 -19.03 7.78
CA ALA A 218 22.66 -18.66 7.92
C ALA A 218 23.04 -17.38 7.15
N ASP A 219 22.27 -16.99 6.17
CA ASP A 219 22.41 -15.81 5.30
C ASP A 219 21.64 -14.58 5.82
N GLN A 220 21.06 -14.67 7.00
CA GLN A 220 20.37 -13.53 7.60
C GLN A 220 21.35 -12.37 7.82
N ILE A 221 21.01 -11.18 7.34
CA ILE A 221 21.90 -10.02 7.27
C ILE A 221 22.51 -9.68 8.63
N GLU A 222 21.70 -9.63 9.67
CA GLU A 222 22.14 -9.26 11.02
C GLU A 222 23.04 -10.33 11.65
N LEU A 223 22.77 -11.60 11.38
CA LEU A 223 23.63 -12.71 11.80
C LEU A 223 25.00 -12.64 11.10
N VAL A 224 25.02 -12.29 9.82
CA VAL A 224 26.26 -12.08 9.06
C VAL A 224 27.04 -10.88 9.62
N GLN A 225 26.35 -9.80 10.00
CA GLN A 225 26.99 -8.63 10.63
C GLN A 225 27.61 -8.99 12.00
N LEU A 226 26.90 -9.70 12.86
CA LEU A 226 27.41 -10.17 14.16
C LEU A 226 28.69 -11.00 13.98
N ARG A 227 28.68 -11.97 13.07
CA ARG A 227 29.88 -12.78 12.76
C ARG A 227 31.06 -11.92 12.29
N ALA A 228 30.77 -10.97 11.38
CA ALA A 228 31.83 -10.10 10.87
C ALA A 228 32.47 -9.25 11.96
N ILE A 229 31.66 -8.72 12.89
CA ILE A 229 32.16 -7.92 14.01
C ILE A 229 32.91 -8.76 14.99
N ILE A 230 32.42 -9.94 15.38
CA ILE A 230 33.11 -10.89 16.27
C ILE A 230 34.47 -11.25 15.68
N ASN A 231 34.54 -11.64 14.42
CA ASN A 231 35.80 -11.98 13.75
C ASN A 231 36.76 -10.78 13.70
N ARG A 232 36.27 -9.57 13.46
CA ARG A 232 37.08 -8.35 13.45
C ARG A 232 37.67 -8.07 14.82
N ILE A 233 36.92 -8.21 15.90
CA ILE A 233 37.40 -7.99 17.28
C ILE A 233 38.49 -9.03 17.64
N GLU A 234 38.33 -10.28 17.23
CA GLU A 234 39.34 -11.32 17.48
C GLU A 234 40.66 -11.05 16.74
N ILE A 235 40.60 -10.53 15.53
CA ILE A 235 41.79 -10.20 14.74
C ILE A 235 42.51 -8.97 15.32
N ILE A 236 41.78 -7.95 15.74
CA ILE A 236 42.33 -6.67 16.23
C ILE A 236 42.73 -6.79 17.70
N GLY A 237 42.08 -7.67 18.47
CA GLY A 237 42.37 -7.90 19.90
C GLY A 237 43.57 -8.81 20.16
N LYS A 238 44.22 -9.29 19.09
CA LYS A 238 45.53 -9.95 19.14
C LYS A 238 46.61 -8.95 18.75
#